data_71617bab812d48a0e637ee311cb70721
#
_entry.id   71617bab812d48a0e637ee311cb70721
#
_cell.length_a   1.000
_cell.length_b   1.000
_cell.length_c   1.000
_cell.angle_alpha   90.00
_cell.angle_beta   90.00
_cell.angle_gamma   90.00
#
_symmetry.space_group_name_H-M   'P 1'
#
loop_
_entity.id
_entity.type
_entity.pdbx_description
1 polymer ?
#
loop_
_entity_poly.entity_id
_entity_poly.type
_entity_poly.pdbx_seq_one_letter_code
_entity_poly.pdbx_strand_id
1 'polypeptide(L)'
;SLLTEEGIWFKLQPSLMEASMALVLVGTNVMGRPLLLGIMAKQGLKPEKGSLVYGHLSGMNFRMGLFFGFHAVLAAWAALHWSTAAWAVLKGVGFTLSTVVYMVVETLVLRYRIASK
;
A
#
# COMPACT_ATOMS: atom_id res chain seq x y z
N SER A 1 23.48 13.05 -14.96
CA SER A 1 23.86 11.88 -14.19
C SER A 1 22.86 11.60 -13.09
N LEU A 2 22.51 10.34 -12.90
CA LEU A 2 21.62 9.93 -11.83
C LEU A 2 22.29 9.96 -10.46
N LEU A 3 23.59 10.21 -10.43
CA LEU A 3 24.31 10.39 -9.17
C LEU A 3 24.28 11.85 -8.71
N THR A 4 23.73 12.74 -9.52
CA THR A 4 23.55 14.13 -9.13
C THR A 4 22.35 14.26 -8.23
N GLU A 5 22.24 15.41 -7.60
CA GLU A 5 21.11 15.73 -6.73
C GLU A 5 19.76 15.56 -7.48
N GLU A 6 19.70 15.98 -8.74
CA GLU A 6 18.50 15.83 -9.56
C GLU A 6 18.12 14.37 -9.79
N GLY A 7 19.14 13.52 -10.03
CA GLY A 7 18.92 12.09 -10.21
C GLY A 7 18.37 11.43 -8.96
N ILE A 8 18.89 11.81 -7.79
CA ILE A 8 18.41 11.31 -6.50
C ILE A 8 16.97 11.72 -6.27
N TRP A 9 16.63 12.99 -6.55
CA TRP A 9 15.25 13.47 -6.41
C TRP A 9 14.30 12.68 -7.30
N PHE A 10 14.69 12.43 -8.55
CA PHE A 10 13.87 11.64 -9.45
C PHE A 10 13.60 10.24 -8.89
N LYS A 11 14.61 9.61 -8.32
CA LYS A 11 14.47 8.27 -7.74
C LYS A 11 13.64 8.26 -6.46
N LEU A 12 13.66 9.36 -5.70
CA LEU A 12 12.94 9.45 -4.43
C LEU A 12 11.47 9.84 -4.61
N GLN A 13 11.08 10.40 -5.76
CA GLN A 13 9.70 10.81 -5.98
C GLN A 13 8.70 9.67 -5.75
N PRO A 14 8.89 8.46 -6.30
CA PRO A 14 7.96 7.36 -6.05
C PRO A 14 7.87 6.99 -4.57
N SER A 15 9.00 7.03 -3.84
CA SER A 15 8.99 6.75 -2.41
C SER A 15 8.19 7.78 -1.65
N LEU A 16 8.28 9.05 -2.05
CA LEU A 16 7.49 10.12 -1.43
C LEU A 16 6.00 9.92 -1.69
N MET A 17 5.64 9.51 -2.90
CA MET A 17 4.24 9.22 -3.23
C MET A 17 3.72 8.03 -2.42
N GLU A 18 4.50 6.96 -2.31
CA GLU A 18 4.13 5.80 -1.51
C GLU A 18 4.01 6.15 -0.03
N ALA A 19 4.93 6.96 0.50
CA ALA A 19 4.88 7.41 1.88
C ALA A 19 3.64 8.26 2.13
N SER A 20 3.28 9.12 1.17
CA SER A 20 2.07 9.94 1.28
C SER A 20 0.82 9.05 1.32
N MET A 21 0.74 8.04 0.46
CA MET A 21 -0.36 7.09 0.47
C MET A 21 -0.41 6.31 1.79
N ALA A 22 0.76 5.91 2.31
CA ALA A 22 0.82 5.22 3.59
C ALA A 22 0.26 6.08 4.72
N LEU A 23 0.64 7.36 4.74
CA LEU A 23 0.13 8.29 5.74
C LEU A 23 -1.38 8.49 5.62
N VAL A 24 -1.89 8.62 4.40
CA VAL A 24 -3.34 8.76 4.17
C VAL A 24 -4.07 7.52 4.66
N LEU A 25 -3.59 6.32 4.29
CA LEU A 25 -4.24 5.08 4.68
C LEU A 25 -4.23 4.87 6.19
N VAL A 26 -3.08 5.05 6.83
CA VAL A 26 -2.97 4.88 8.28
C VAL A 26 -3.73 6.00 9.00
N GLY A 27 -3.58 7.24 8.52
CA GLY A 27 -4.23 8.40 9.13
C GLY A 27 -5.75 8.30 9.10
N THR A 28 -6.32 7.94 7.94
CA THR A 28 -7.78 7.79 7.84
C THR A 28 -8.28 6.64 8.70
N ASN A 29 -7.49 5.59 8.84
CA ASN A 29 -7.85 4.46 9.70
C ASN A 29 -7.88 4.90 11.17
N VAL A 30 -6.88 5.64 11.62
CA VAL A 30 -6.80 6.16 13.00
C VAL A 30 -7.95 7.12 13.29
N MET A 31 -8.35 7.90 12.27
CA MET A 31 -9.46 8.85 12.42
C MET A 31 -10.83 8.17 12.43
N GLY A 32 -10.88 6.85 12.26
CA GLY A 32 -12.15 6.11 12.23
C GLY A 32 -12.88 6.17 10.90
N ARG A 33 -12.24 6.69 9.86
CA ARG A 33 -12.83 6.81 8.52
C ARG A 33 -11.91 6.19 7.47
N PRO A 34 -11.78 4.85 7.43
CA PRO A 34 -10.87 4.19 6.51
C PRO A 34 -11.10 4.60 5.06
N LEU A 35 -10.03 4.94 4.35
CA LEU A 35 -10.10 5.43 2.98
C LEU A 35 -10.77 4.40 2.06
N LEU A 36 -10.43 3.11 2.21
CA LEU A 36 -10.98 2.06 1.36
C LEU A 36 -12.50 1.99 1.46
N LEU A 37 -13.04 2.11 2.66
CA LEU A 37 -14.48 2.09 2.87
C LEU A 37 -15.15 3.33 2.27
N GLY A 38 -14.48 4.47 2.34
CA GLY A 38 -14.97 5.70 1.73
C GLY A 38 -15.02 5.58 0.20
N ILE A 39 -14.00 4.99 -0.40
CA ILE A 39 -13.96 4.78 -1.85
C ILE A 39 -15.07 3.82 -2.27
N MET A 40 -15.27 2.74 -1.52
CA MET A 40 -16.34 1.78 -1.83
C MET A 40 -17.71 2.40 -1.69
N ALA A 41 -17.92 3.25 -0.69
CA ALA A 41 -19.19 3.92 -0.49
C ALA A 41 -19.57 4.82 -1.68
N LYS A 42 -18.58 5.47 -2.30
CA LYS A 42 -18.81 6.29 -3.49
C LYS A 42 -19.26 5.46 -4.69
N GLN A 43 -18.94 4.17 -4.69
CA GLN A 43 -19.35 3.25 -5.75
C GLN A 43 -20.63 2.50 -5.41
N GLY A 44 -21.29 2.89 -4.30
CA GLY A 44 -22.54 2.26 -3.87
C GLY A 44 -22.34 1.01 -3.03
N LEU A 45 -21.11 0.67 -2.67
CA LEU A 45 -20.80 -0.50 -1.85
C LEU A 45 -20.58 -0.06 -0.42
N LYS A 46 -21.55 -0.32 0.45
CA LYS A 46 -21.48 0.09 1.86
C LYS A 46 -21.66 -1.13 2.76
N PRO A 47 -20.56 -1.80 3.13
CA PRO A 47 -20.67 -2.90 4.11
C PRO A 47 -21.20 -2.38 5.43
N GLU A 48 -22.03 -3.18 6.09
CA GLU A 48 -22.59 -2.80 7.38
C GLU A 48 -21.52 -2.76 8.46
N LYS A 49 -21.58 -1.77 9.34
CA LYS A 49 -20.70 -1.70 10.49
C LYS A 49 -20.92 -2.95 11.36
N GLY A 50 -19.80 -3.52 11.82
CA GLY A 50 -19.84 -4.73 12.62
C GLY A 50 -19.87 -6.01 11.80
N SER A 51 -20.03 -5.92 10.47
CA SER A 51 -19.93 -7.10 9.62
C SER A 51 -18.47 -7.55 9.48
N LEU A 52 -18.28 -8.83 9.16
CA LEU A 52 -16.95 -9.38 8.94
C LEU A 52 -16.22 -8.65 7.81
N VAL A 53 -16.94 -8.35 6.73
CA VAL A 53 -16.38 -7.64 5.57
C VAL A 53 -15.92 -6.25 5.96
N TYR A 54 -16.73 -5.53 6.72
CA TYR A 54 -16.39 -4.18 7.19
C TYR A 54 -15.09 -4.22 8.02
N GLY A 55 -15.03 -5.15 8.98
CA GLY A 55 -13.86 -5.27 9.85
C GLY A 55 -12.61 -5.65 9.08
N HIS A 56 -12.74 -6.57 8.11
CA HIS A 56 -11.59 -6.98 7.29
C HIS A 56 -11.08 -5.81 6.44
N LEU A 57 -11.99 -5.07 5.79
CA LEU A 57 -11.59 -3.94 4.94
C LEU A 57 -11.00 -2.80 5.75
N SER A 58 -11.52 -2.56 6.96
CA SER A 58 -10.95 -1.55 7.84
C SER A 58 -9.51 -1.93 8.24
N GLY A 59 -9.30 -3.20 8.61
CA GLY A 59 -7.95 -3.69 8.91
C GLY A 59 -7.05 -3.69 7.70
N MET A 60 -7.59 -4.02 6.52
CA MET A 60 -6.84 -3.97 5.27
C MET A 60 -6.36 -2.56 4.97
N ASN A 61 -7.18 -1.54 5.26
CA ASN A 61 -6.78 -0.15 5.07
C ASN A 61 -5.48 0.16 5.85
N PHE A 62 -5.41 -0.29 7.10
CA PHE A 62 -4.21 -0.12 7.92
C PHE A 62 -3.04 -0.94 7.38
N ARG A 63 -3.30 -2.21 7.04
CA ARG A 63 -2.26 -3.11 6.52
C ARG A 63 -1.68 -2.61 5.20
N MET A 64 -2.51 -2.08 4.30
CA MET A 64 -2.03 -1.48 3.05
C MET A 64 -1.17 -0.27 3.32
N GLY A 65 -1.52 0.53 4.33
CA GLY A 65 -0.70 1.66 4.73
C GLY A 65 0.68 1.23 5.17
N LEU A 66 0.76 0.17 5.99
CA LEU A 66 2.03 -0.38 6.41
C LEU A 66 2.82 -0.96 5.23
N PHE A 67 2.13 -1.60 4.30
CA PHE A 67 2.76 -2.17 3.11
C PHE A 67 3.39 -1.08 2.25
N PHE A 68 2.64 -0.01 1.98
CA PHE A 68 3.18 1.11 1.21
C PHE A 68 4.32 1.81 1.95
N GLY A 69 4.20 1.94 3.27
CA GLY A 69 5.26 2.53 4.10
C GLY A 69 6.55 1.72 4.02
N PHE A 70 6.44 0.41 4.12
CA PHE A 70 7.59 -0.48 3.99
C PHE A 70 8.24 -0.34 2.61
N HIS A 71 7.45 -0.33 1.55
CA HIS A 71 7.96 -0.15 0.20
C HIS A 71 8.59 1.22 0.00
N ALA A 72 8.02 2.26 0.61
CA ALA A 72 8.60 3.60 0.51
C ALA A 72 10.00 3.64 1.12
N VAL A 73 10.17 3.03 2.30
CA VAL A 73 11.47 2.97 2.96
C VAL A 73 12.45 2.14 2.13
N LEU A 74 12.00 0.97 1.66
CA LEU A 74 12.85 0.08 0.88
C LEU A 74 13.28 0.74 -0.44
N ALA A 75 12.35 1.39 -1.13
CA ALA A 75 12.64 2.05 -2.39
C ALA A 75 13.59 3.24 -2.18
N ALA A 76 13.42 4.00 -1.11
CA ALA A 76 14.32 5.10 -0.78
C ALA A 76 15.74 4.59 -0.48
N TRP A 77 15.83 3.51 0.29
CA TRP A 77 17.12 2.90 0.59
C TRP A 77 17.79 2.41 -0.69
N ALA A 78 17.04 1.73 -1.55
CA ALA A 78 17.56 1.23 -2.82
C ALA A 78 18.00 2.38 -3.75
N ALA A 79 17.26 3.49 -3.75
CA ALA A 79 17.61 4.66 -4.56
C ALA A 79 18.96 5.24 -4.14
N LEU A 80 19.32 5.14 -2.87
CA LEU A 80 20.56 5.69 -2.34
C LEU A 80 21.73 4.70 -2.43
N HIS A 81 21.47 3.40 -2.43
CA HIS A 81 22.52 2.39 -2.30
C HIS A 81 22.63 1.43 -3.48
N TRP A 82 21.58 1.26 -4.25
CA TRP A 82 21.56 0.33 -5.37
C TRP A 82 21.83 1.05 -6.69
N SER A 83 22.19 0.27 -7.72
CA SER A 83 22.28 0.81 -9.07
C SER A 83 20.90 1.24 -9.55
N THR A 84 20.88 2.12 -10.56
CA THR A 84 19.61 2.59 -11.14
C THR A 84 18.81 1.43 -11.72
N ALA A 85 19.49 0.46 -12.36
CA ALA A 85 18.82 -0.71 -12.92
C ALA A 85 18.16 -1.56 -11.83
N ALA A 86 18.88 -1.82 -10.72
CA ALA A 86 18.35 -2.61 -9.62
C ALA A 86 17.17 -1.89 -8.93
N TRP A 87 17.30 -0.58 -8.74
CA TRP A 87 16.20 0.21 -8.17
C TRP A 87 14.96 0.17 -9.07
N ALA A 88 15.14 0.31 -10.37
CA ALA A 88 14.02 0.29 -11.31
C ALA A 88 13.31 -1.06 -11.32
N VAL A 89 14.06 -2.17 -11.21
CA VAL A 89 13.46 -3.51 -11.10
C VAL A 89 12.67 -3.63 -9.80
N LEU A 90 13.23 -3.19 -8.69
CA LEU A 90 12.52 -3.23 -7.41
C LEU A 90 11.22 -2.45 -7.49
N LYS A 91 11.27 -1.23 -8.00
CA LYS A 91 10.11 -0.36 -8.06
C LYS A 91 9.05 -0.87 -9.04
N GLY A 92 9.48 -1.32 -10.21
CA GLY A 92 8.54 -1.81 -11.23
C GLY A 92 8.08 -3.23 -10.95
N VAL A 93 8.95 -4.20 -11.22
CA VAL A 93 8.61 -5.62 -11.13
C VAL A 93 8.37 -6.03 -9.68
N GLY A 94 9.29 -5.66 -8.77
CA GLY A 94 9.20 -6.06 -7.37
C GLY A 94 7.95 -5.52 -6.70
N PHE A 95 7.68 -4.23 -6.87
CA PHE A 95 6.48 -3.62 -6.27
C PHE A 95 5.21 -4.21 -6.86
N THR A 96 5.14 -4.38 -8.17
CA THR A 96 3.97 -4.94 -8.83
C THR A 96 3.69 -6.37 -8.37
N LEU A 97 4.73 -7.22 -8.36
CA LEU A 97 4.57 -8.60 -7.91
C LEU A 97 4.17 -8.66 -6.43
N SER A 98 4.80 -7.83 -5.60
CA SER A 98 4.46 -7.79 -4.17
C SER A 98 3.02 -7.36 -3.96
N THR A 99 2.55 -6.37 -4.72
CA THR A 99 1.17 -5.89 -4.62
C THR A 99 0.19 -6.98 -5.04
N VAL A 100 0.47 -7.70 -6.13
CA VAL A 100 -0.39 -8.79 -6.58
C VAL A 100 -0.45 -9.89 -5.52
N VAL A 101 0.69 -10.29 -4.97
CA VAL A 101 0.73 -11.30 -3.91
C VAL A 101 -0.04 -10.83 -2.69
N TYR A 102 0.15 -9.57 -2.30
CA TYR A 102 -0.56 -8.99 -1.16
C TYR A 102 -2.07 -9.05 -1.37
N MET A 103 -2.55 -8.64 -2.54
CA MET A 103 -3.99 -8.64 -2.82
C MET A 103 -4.57 -10.06 -2.86
N VAL A 104 -3.81 -11.02 -3.39
CA VAL A 104 -4.23 -12.42 -3.40
C VAL A 104 -4.35 -12.93 -1.97
N VAL A 105 -3.35 -12.66 -1.12
CA VAL A 105 -3.36 -13.09 0.28
C VAL A 105 -4.56 -12.48 1.02
N GLU A 106 -4.80 -11.18 0.84
CA GLU A 106 -5.92 -10.51 1.50
C GLU A 106 -7.26 -11.12 1.06
N THR A 107 -7.41 -11.41 -0.22
CA THR A 107 -8.62 -12.03 -0.75
C THR A 107 -8.83 -13.43 -0.18
N LEU A 108 -7.77 -14.23 -0.12
CA LEU A 108 -7.86 -15.58 0.43
C LEU A 108 -8.18 -15.56 1.92
N VAL A 109 -7.58 -14.64 2.67
CA VAL A 109 -7.87 -14.50 4.10
C VAL A 109 -9.33 -14.12 4.31
N LEU A 110 -9.85 -13.18 3.52
CA LEU A 110 -11.24 -12.76 3.61
C LEU A 110 -12.18 -13.93 3.31
N ARG A 111 -11.91 -14.68 2.24
CA ARG A 111 -12.72 -15.84 1.88
C ARG A 111 -12.69 -16.91 2.97
N TYR A 112 -11.53 -17.15 3.56
CA TYR A 112 -11.41 -18.08 4.68
C TYR A 112 -12.26 -17.64 5.87
N ARG A 113 -12.20 -16.35 6.22
CA ARG A 113 -12.99 -15.83 7.34
C ARG A 113 -14.49 -15.94 7.08
N ILE A 114 -14.92 -15.70 5.86
CA ILE A 114 -16.34 -15.83 5.50
C ILE A 114 -16.77 -17.29 5.60
N ALA A 115 -15.95 -18.22 5.08
CA ALA A 115 -16.26 -19.64 5.12
C ALA A 115 -16.27 -20.22 6.55
N SER A 116 -15.50 -19.60 7.48
CA SER A 116 -15.41 -20.05 8.86
C SER A 116 -16.65 -19.68 9.70
N LYS A 117 -17.47 -18.82 9.19
CA LYS A 117 -18.72 -18.43 9.86
C LYS A 117 -19.85 -19.31 9.35
#